data_1c1d41f438620887f740e0f41a599393
#
_entry.id   1c1d41f438620887f740e0f41a599393
#
_cell.length_a   1.000
_cell.length_b   1.000
_cell.length_c   1.000
_cell.angle_alpha   90.00
_cell.angle_beta   90.00
_cell.angle_gamma   90.00
#
_symmetry.space_group_name_H-M   'P 1'
#
loop_
_entity.id
_entity.type
_entity.pdbx_description
1 polymer ?
#
loop_
_entity_poly.entity_id
_entity_poly.type
_entity_poly.pdbx_seq_one_letter_code
_entity_poly.pdbx_strand_id
1 'polypeptide(L)'
;MRDVFAQMPDSIFPLLTLNNRLDCIDFIENNMEARVKNRLEEQVILESLTDDYMRLRTSDNSYTEIKLVPQAEDTVICLSRTCQGPIEDSNVTLYNMQWEKVGNVERPSVSDFLIDNNSGTLSPDTLHQVKQEALFLPLIKASLSPDTDEISWTLQTGEFSKDLKKVATKYLRPVIVKIAKYL
;
A
#
# COMPACT_ATOMS: atom_id res chain seq x y z
N MET A 1 -17.71 -2.15 0.82
CA MET A 1 -16.50 -2.97 1.10
C MET A 1 -16.81 -4.38 1.63
N ARG A 2 -17.74 -4.59 2.55
CA ARG A 2 -18.09 -5.93 3.10
C ARG A 2 -18.28 -7.00 2.04
N ASP A 3 -19.21 -6.76 1.10
CA ASP A 3 -19.52 -7.73 0.05
C ASP A 3 -18.31 -8.00 -0.86
N VAL A 4 -17.54 -6.97 -1.15
CA VAL A 4 -16.30 -7.08 -1.95
C VAL A 4 -15.29 -7.97 -1.26
N PHE A 5 -15.09 -7.82 0.06
CA PHE A 5 -14.21 -8.67 0.83
C PHE A 5 -14.73 -10.11 0.97
N ALA A 6 -16.02 -10.28 1.24
CA ALA A 6 -16.65 -11.61 1.32
C ALA A 6 -16.55 -12.36 -0.02
N GLN A 7 -16.82 -11.69 -1.15
CA GLN A 7 -16.84 -12.29 -2.49
C GLN A 7 -15.46 -12.41 -3.13
N MET A 8 -14.40 -11.93 -2.47
CA MET A 8 -13.04 -12.00 -2.99
C MET A 8 -12.64 -13.47 -3.29
N PRO A 9 -12.13 -13.77 -4.50
CA PRO A 9 -11.70 -15.11 -4.86
C PRO A 9 -10.53 -15.60 -4.01
N ASP A 10 -10.48 -16.90 -3.71
CA ASP A 10 -9.34 -17.50 -3.00
C ASP A 10 -8.01 -17.35 -3.77
N SER A 11 -8.05 -17.13 -5.09
CA SER A 11 -6.86 -16.81 -5.89
C SER A 11 -6.21 -15.48 -5.52
N ILE A 12 -6.96 -14.54 -4.97
CA ILE A 12 -6.45 -13.25 -4.48
C ILE A 12 -5.82 -13.43 -3.09
N PHE A 13 -6.49 -14.20 -2.21
CA PHE A 13 -6.01 -14.54 -0.86
C PHE A 13 -6.14 -16.05 -0.58
N PRO A 14 -5.21 -16.87 -1.08
CA PRO A 14 -5.32 -18.33 -0.99
C PRO A 14 -5.27 -18.87 0.44
N LEU A 15 -4.69 -18.12 1.37
CA LEU A 15 -4.59 -18.53 2.77
C LEU A 15 -5.80 -18.14 3.63
N LEU A 16 -6.67 -17.24 3.14
CA LEU A 16 -7.82 -16.73 3.89
C LEU A 16 -9.13 -17.24 3.27
N THR A 17 -9.75 -18.21 3.91
CA THR A 17 -11.00 -18.82 3.42
C THR A 17 -12.18 -17.84 3.46
N LEU A 18 -13.26 -18.16 2.74
CA LEU A 18 -14.52 -17.40 2.83
C LEU A 18 -15.00 -17.31 4.29
N ASN A 19 -14.98 -18.41 5.06
CA ASN A 19 -15.42 -18.40 6.45
C ASN A 19 -14.56 -17.45 7.30
N ASN A 20 -13.24 -17.47 7.12
CA ASN A 20 -12.37 -16.49 7.83
C ASN A 20 -12.71 -15.04 7.49
N ARG A 21 -13.04 -14.74 6.23
CA ARG A 21 -13.45 -13.39 5.82
C ARG A 21 -14.76 -12.97 6.45
N LEU A 22 -15.75 -13.87 6.49
CA LEU A 22 -17.04 -13.64 7.14
C LEU A 22 -16.88 -13.46 8.66
N ASP A 23 -16.08 -14.28 9.32
CA ASP A 23 -15.76 -14.14 10.75
C ASP A 23 -15.08 -12.79 11.04
N CYS A 24 -14.14 -12.35 10.20
CA CYS A 24 -13.51 -11.03 10.35
C CYS A 24 -14.54 -9.89 10.26
N ILE A 25 -15.48 -9.97 9.31
CA ILE A 25 -16.55 -8.98 9.16
C ILE A 25 -17.44 -8.97 10.39
N ASP A 26 -17.91 -10.14 10.84
CA ASP A 26 -18.77 -10.26 11.99
C ASP A 26 -18.10 -9.73 13.28
N PHE A 27 -16.84 -10.06 13.51
CA PHE A 27 -16.10 -9.58 14.67
C PHE A 27 -15.96 -8.05 14.70
N ILE A 28 -15.54 -7.43 13.57
CA ILE A 28 -15.33 -5.97 13.54
C ILE A 28 -16.66 -5.21 13.68
N GLU A 29 -17.77 -5.73 13.11
CA GLU A 29 -19.10 -5.14 13.24
C GLU A 29 -19.66 -5.21 14.65
N ASN A 30 -19.28 -6.25 15.41
CA ASN A 30 -19.65 -6.41 16.80
C ASN A 30 -18.64 -5.74 17.77
N ASN A 31 -17.75 -4.87 17.27
CA ASN A 31 -16.70 -4.19 18.03
C ASN A 31 -15.76 -5.15 18.77
N MET A 32 -15.56 -6.34 18.22
CA MET A 32 -14.56 -7.30 18.67
C MET A 32 -13.28 -7.20 17.86
N GLU A 33 -12.17 -7.69 18.40
CA GLU A 33 -10.95 -7.82 17.62
C GLU A 33 -11.16 -8.83 16.49
N ALA A 34 -11.12 -8.37 15.23
CA ALA A 34 -11.34 -9.18 14.04
C ALA A 34 -10.09 -9.99 13.71
N ARG A 35 -9.78 -10.99 14.54
CA ARG A 35 -8.61 -11.86 14.48
C ARG A 35 -9.04 -13.28 14.15
N VAL A 36 -8.46 -13.85 13.08
CA VAL A 36 -8.69 -15.24 12.65
C VAL A 36 -7.36 -15.91 12.35
N LYS A 37 -7.36 -17.25 12.29
CA LYS A 37 -6.23 -18.02 11.82
C LYS A 37 -6.40 -18.37 10.34
N ASN A 38 -5.35 -18.18 9.56
CA ASN A 38 -5.32 -18.58 8.17
C ASN A 38 -5.04 -20.10 8.01
N ARG A 39 -4.94 -20.59 6.77
CA ARG A 39 -4.68 -22.02 6.48
C ARG A 39 -3.31 -22.52 6.98
N LEU A 40 -2.39 -21.63 7.34
CA LEU A 40 -1.08 -21.96 7.91
C LEU A 40 -1.03 -21.75 9.44
N GLU A 41 -2.19 -21.59 10.08
CA GLU A 41 -2.33 -21.30 11.52
C GLU A 41 -1.73 -19.95 11.97
N GLU A 42 -1.34 -19.08 11.01
CA GLU A 42 -0.88 -17.74 11.30
C GLU A 42 -2.06 -16.78 11.54
N GLN A 43 -1.81 -15.76 12.32
CA GLN A 43 -2.84 -14.77 12.66
C GLN A 43 -3.03 -13.76 11.53
N VAL A 44 -4.29 -13.53 11.18
CA VAL A 44 -4.75 -12.47 10.28
C VAL A 44 -5.66 -11.56 11.08
N ILE A 45 -5.51 -10.24 10.92
CA ILE A 45 -6.29 -9.24 11.65
C ILE A 45 -6.87 -8.24 10.67
N LEU A 46 -8.21 -8.12 10.64
CA LEU A 46 -8.87 -7.03 9.94
C LEU A 46 -8.82 -5.79 10.84
N GLU A 47 -7.91 -4.86 10.52
CA GLU A 47 -7.61 -3.69 11.35
C GLU A 47 -8.60 -2.55 11.13
N SER A 48 -9.15 -2.44 9.91
CA SER A 48 -10.13 -1.40 9.55
C SER A 48 -11.07 -1.90 8.46
N LEU A 49 -12.34 -1.52 8.56
CA LEU A 49 -13.36 -1.78 7.55
C LEU A 49 -14.35 -0.60 7.52
N THR A 50 -14.40 0.11 6.40
CA THR A 50 -15.37 1.17 6.12
C THR A 50 -16.22 0.81 4.91
N ASP A 51 -17.03 1.74 4.38
CA ASP A 51 -17.84 1.47 3.20
C ASP A 51 -17.00 1.28 1.93
N ASP A 52 -15.83 1.94 1.86
CA ASP A 52 -14.97 1.96 0.67
C ASP A 52 -13.50 1.63 0.93
N TYR A 53 -13.08 1.42 2.18
CA TYR A 53 -11.71 1.10 2.55
C TYR A 53 -11.63 -0.06 3.53
N MET A 54 -10.58 -0.87 3.42
CA MET A 54 -10.21 -1.85 4.43
C MET A 54 -8.69 -2.01 4.52
N ARG A 55 -8.25 -2.40 5.73
CA ARG A 55 -6.86 -2.78 5.99
C ARG A 55 -6.83 -4.12 6.71
N LEU A 56 -6.09 -5.05 6.14
CA LEU A 56 -5.94 -6.41 6.64
C LEU A 56 -4.46 -6.72 6.89
N ARG A 57 -4.08 -6.99 8.12
CA ARG A 57 -2.77 -7.56 8.43
C ARG A 57 -2.82 -9.05 8.10
N THR A 58 -2.03 -9.46 7.11
CA THR A 58 -2.04 -10.81 6.55
C THR A 58 -1.02 -11.74 7.20
N SER A 59 -0.01 -11.15 7.86
CA SER A 59 0.98 -11.83 8.72
C SER A 59 1.70 -10.80 9.57
N ASP A 60 2.65 -11.22 10.40
CA ASP A 60 3.50 -10.31 11.18
C ASP A 60 4.34 -9.37 10.29
N ASN A 61 4.58 -9.78 9.05
CA ASN A 61 5.45 -9.08 8.10
C ASN A 61 4.73 -8.65 6.81
N SER A 62 3.40 -8.60 6.80
CA SER A 62 2.65 -8.16 5.60
C SER A 62 1.26 -7.65 5.94
N TYR A 63 0.81 -6.69 5.15
CA TYR A 63 -0.57 -6.23 5.17
C TYR A 63 -1.07 -5.90 3.77
N THR A 64 -2.38 -5.83 3.66
CA THR A 64 -3.07 -5.44 2.43
C THR A 64 -4.05 -4.33 2.73
N GLU A 65 -4.09 -3.33 1.87
CA GLU A 65 -5.10 -2.28 1.87
C GLU A 65 -5.94 -2.42 0.60
N ILE A 66 -7.25 -2.19 0.74
CA ILE A 66 -8.17 -2.15 -0.40
C ILE A 66 -8.97 -0.87 -0.32
N LYS A 67 -9.08 -0.16 -1.44
CA LYS A 67 -9.93 1.02 -1.63
C LYS A 67 -10.85 0.80 -2.82
N LEU A 68 -12.14 1.10 -2.65
CA LEU A 68 -13.10 1.17 -3.74
C LEU A 68 -13.09 2.58 -4.31
N VAL A 69 -12.85 2.69 -5.60
CA VAL A 69 -12.76 3.98 -6.30
C VAL A 69 -13.89 4.09 -7.30
N PRO A 70 -14.88 4.95 -7.05
CA PRO A 70 -15.98 5.17 -7.98
C PRO A 70 -15.46 5.74 -9.32
N GLN A 71 -15.98 5.22 -10.41
CA GLN A 71 -15.81 5.74 -11.78
C GLN A 71 -17.17 6.15 -12.34
N ALA A 72 -17.22 6.79 -13.49
CA ALA A 72 -18.44 7.33 -14.06
C ALA A 72 -19.58 6.31 -14.16
N GLU A 73 -19.31 5.05 -14.50
CA GLU A 73 -20.30 3.99 -14.70
C GLU A 73 -20.02 2.72 -13.88
N ASP A 74 -18.88 2.66 -13.16
CA ASP A 74 -18.43 1.46 -12.44
C ASP A 74 -17.61 1.82 -11.19
N THR A 75 -17.17 0.81 -10.47
CA THR A 75 -16.26 0.93 -9.32
C THR A 75 -15.04 0.05 -9.55
N VAL A 76 -13.87 0.58 -9.28
CA VAL A 76 -12.60 -0.15 -9.37
C VAL A 76 -12.09 -0.48 -7.97
N ILE A 77 -11.60 -1.69 -7.81
CA ILE A 77 -10.94 -2.15 -6.59
C ILE A 77 -9.44 -1.87 -6.73
N CYS A 78 -8.91 -0.96 -5.92
CA CYS A 78 -7.48 -0.71 -5.79
C CYS A 78 -6.95 -1.52 -4.61
N LEU A 79 -6.04 -2.46 -4.88
CA LEU A 79 -5.47 -3.36 -3.89
C LEU A 79 -3.97 -3.14 -3.77
N SER A 80 -3.50 -2.71 -2.61
CA SER A 80 -2.09 -2.58 -2.25
C SER A 80 -1.67 -3.73 -1.34
N ARG A 81 -0.60 -4.44 -1.71
CA ARG A 81 0.07 -5.43 -0.85
C ARG A 81 1.42 -4.90 -0.43
N THR A 82 1.66 -4.87 0.87
CA THR A 82 2.92 -4.40 1.45
C THR A 82 3.59 -5.52 2.23
N CYS A 83 4.84 -5.80 1.89
CA CYS A 83 5.74 -6.60 2.71
C CYS A 83 6.44 -5.69 3.72
N GLN A 84 6.36 -6.05 5.00
CA GLN A 84 7.03 -5.37 6.11
C GLN A 84 8.26 -6.19 6.50
N GLY A 85 9.30 -6.15 5.67
CA GLY A 85 10.61 -6.65 6.08
C GLY A 85 11.31 -5.64 7.00
N PRO A 86 12.65 -5.62 7.05
CA PRO A 86 13.37 -4.50 7.66
C PRO A 86 12.99 -3.16 7.03
N ILE A 87 12.48 -3.20 5.79
CA ILE A 87 12.06 -2.06 4.97
C ILE A 87 10.80 -2.47 4.21
N GLU A 88 9.83 -1.56 4.15
CA GLU A 88 8.56 -1.81 3.49
C GLU A 88 8.69 -1.68 1.96
N ASP A 89 8.03 -2.59 1.24
CA ASP A 89 7.86 -2.51 -0.20
C ASP A 89 6.44 -2.89 -0.59
N SER A 90 5.85 -2.20 -1.57
CA SER A 90 4.45 -2.40 -1.94
C SER A 90 4.26 -2.65 -3.43
N ASN A 91 3.22 -3.41 -3.75
CA ASN A 91 2.69 -3.58 -5.09
C ASN A 91 1.20 -3.22 -5.12
N VAL A 92 0.78 -2.44 -6.11
CA VAL A 92 -0.61 -1.99 -6.25
C VAL A 92 -1.20 -2.51 -7.55
N THR A 93 -2.34 -3.19 -7.43
CA THR A 93 -3.07 -3.81 -8.56
C THR A 93 -4.51 -3.32 -8.58
N LEU A 94 -5.05 -3.11 -9.76
CA LEU A 94 -6.43 -2.70 -10.00
C LEU A 94 -7.26 -3.89 -10.50
N TYR A 95 -8.47 -4.03 -9.96
CA TYR A 95 -9.45 -5.04 -10.33
C TYR A 95 -10.81 -4.38 -10.58
N ASN A 96 -11.62 -5.02 -11.44
CA ASN A 96 -13.04 -4.69 -11.52
C ASN A 96 -13.82 -5.33 -10.35
N MET A 97 -15.12 -5.06 -10.25
CA MET A 97 -15.98 -5.60 -9.19
C MET A 97 -16.18 -7.13 -9.27
N GLN A 98 -15.79 -7.77 -10.37
CA GLN A 98 -15.75 -9.22 -10.55
C GLN A 98 -14.38 -9.83 -10.16
N TRP A 99 -13.47 -9.04 -9.61
CA TRP A 99 -12.10 -9.43 -9.27
C TRP A 99 -11.23 -9.83 -10.47
N GLU A 100 -11.61 -9.41 -11.66
CA GLU A 100 -10.75 -9.54 -12.84
C GLU A 100 -9.72 -8.39 -12.83
N LYS A 101 -8.48 -8.73 -13.09
CA LYS A 101 -7.38 -7.75 -13.10
C LYS A 101 -7.54 -6.77 -14.26
N VAL A 102 -7.68 -5.50 -13.96
CA VAL A 102 -7.71 -4.40 -14.93
C VAL A 102 -6.30 -3.93 -15.28
N GLY A 103 -5.41 -3.83 -14.28
CA GLY A 103 -4.04 -3.36 -14.49
C GLY A 103 -3.21 -3.36 -13.21
N ASN A 104 -1.97 -2.87 -13.36
CA ASN A 104 -1.11 -2.53 -12.21
C ASN A 104 -0.96 -1.01 -12.17
N VAL A 105 -0.86 -0.47 -10.98
CA VAL A 105 -0.45 0.92 -10.78
C VAL A 105 1.07 1.00 -10.93
N GLU A 106 1.52 1.83 -11.88
CA GLU A 106 2.94 2.05 -12.10
C GLU A 106 3.56 2.78 -10.91
N ARG A 107 4.69 2.26 -10.41
CA ARG A 107 5.44 2.89 -9.32
C ARG A 107 6.12 4.17 -9.82
N PRO A 108 6.15 5.25 -9.00
CA PRO A 108 6.97 6.41 -9.32
C PRO A 108 8.45 6.05 -9.46
N SER A 109 9.16 6.76 -10.31
CA SER A 109 10.62 6.64 -10.41
C SER A 109 11.30 7.28 -9.20
N VAL A 110 12.54 6.91 -8.89
CA VAL A 110 13.30 7.52 -7.79
C VAL A 110 13.40 9.05 -7.94
N SER A 111 13.48 9.56 -9.18
CA SER A 111 13.53 10.99 -9.44
C SER A 111 12.28 11.75 -9.01
N ASP A 112 11.11 11.11 -9.01
CA ASP A 112 9.84 11.77 -8.62
C ASP A 112 9.77 12.07 -7.12
N PHE A 113 10.56 11.34 -6.32
CA PHE A 113 10.66 11.56 -4.87
C PHE A 113 11.66 12.66 -4.50
N LEU A 114 12.54 13.06 -5.41
CA LEU A 114 13.56 14.07 -5.12
C LEU A 114 12.94 15.48 -5.12
N ILE A 115 13.32 16.27 -4.12
CA ILE A 115 12.93 17.69 -4.05
C ILE A 115 13.81 18.48 -5.01
N ASP A 116 13.21 19.24 -5.92
CA ASP A 116 13.93 20.15 -6.78
C ASP A 116 14.66 21.22 -5.97
N ASN A 117 15.97 21.34 -6.18
CA ASN A 117 16.80 22.33 -5.49
C ASN A 117 16.79 23.69 -6.20
N ASN A 118 15.62 24.17 -6.63
CA ASN A 118 15.49 25.46 -7.32
C ASN A 118 15.86 26.68 -6.44
N SER A 119 15.90 26.48 -5.10
CA SER A 119 16.26 27.53 -4.13
C SER A 119 17.74 27.55 -3.76
N GLY A 120 18.55 26.59 -4.24
CA GLY A 120 19.99 26.50 -3.90
C GLY A 120 20.26 26.15 -2.42
N THR A 121 19.25 25.76 -1.64
CA THR A 121 19.38 25.48 -0.21
C THR A 121 19.89 24.08 0.10
N LEU A 122 19.84 23.15 -0.87
CA LEU A 122 20.29 21.80 -0.73
C LEU A 122 21.70 21.63 -1.34
N SER A 123 22.57 20.85 -0.70
CA SER A 123 23.88 20.51 -1.24
C SER A 123 23.74 19.61 -2.48
N PRO A 124 24.29 19.98 -3.65
CA PRO A 124 24.26 19.14 -4.84
C PRO A 124 24.92 17.78 -4.64
N ASP A 125 26.03 17.74 -3.90
CA ASP A 125 26.76 16.47 -3.62
C ASP A 125 25.92 15.54 -2.76
N THR A 126 25.25 16.07 -1.72
CA THR A 126 24.36 15.28 -0.87
C THR A 126 23.13 14.79 -1.65
N LEU A 127 22.55 15.62 -2.51
CA LEU A 127 21.45 15.22 -3.39
C LEU A 127 21.88 14.08 -4.32
N HIS A 128 23.09 14.17 -4.89
CA HIS A 128 23.65 13.10 -5.72
C HIS A 128 23.81 11.80 -4.94
N GLN A 129 24.34 11.84 -3.71
CA GLN A 129 24.47 10.68 -2.83
C GLN A 129 23.11 10.07 -2.48
N VAL A 130 22.13 10.87 -2.10
CA VAL A 130 20.74 10.41 -1.85
C VAL A 130 20.18 9.67 -3.06
N LYS A 131 20.39 10.22 -4.26
CA LYS A 131 19.94 9.60 -5.51
C LYS A 131 20.64 8.28 -5.78
N GLN A 132 21.95 8.18 -5.57
CA GLN A 132 22.72 6.94 -5.78
C GLN A 132 22.27 5.82 -4.83
N GLU A 133 22.14 6.12 -3.54
CA GLU A 133 21.68 5.16 -2.54
C GLU A 133 20.24 4.70 -2.85
N ALA A 134 19.35 5.62 -3.22
CA ALA A 134 17.98 5.30 -3.58
C ALA A 134 17.87 4.43 -4.84
N LEU A 135 18.76 4.61 -5.82
CA LEU A 135 18.81 3.81 -7.04
C LEU A 135 19.38 2.41 -6.82
N PHE A 136 20.19 2.22 -5.78
CA PHE A 136 20.79 0.92 -5.49
C PHE A 136 19.74 -0.13 -5.09
N LEU A 137 18.78 0.25 -4.24
CA LEU A 137 17.68 -0.61 -3.83
C LEU A 137 16.39 0.23 -3.68
N PRO A 138 15.63 0.46 -4.77
CA PRO A 138 14.47 1.35 -4.77
C PRO A 138 13.24 0.66 -4.14
N LEU A 139 13.22 0.54 -2.82
CA LEU A 139 12.06 0.05 -2.08
C LEU A 139 11.06 1.19 -1.87
N ILE A 140 9.82 0.97 -2.27
CA ILE A 140 8.79 2.01 -2.31
C ILE A 140 7.52 1.48 -1.66
N LYS A 141 7.10 2.13 -0.59
CA LYS A 141 5.84 1.86 0.09
C LYS A 141 4.70 2.63 -0.58
N ALA A 142 3.59 1.94 -0.84
CA ALA A 142 2.31 2.54 -1.16
C ALA A 142 1.41 2.53 0.07
N SER A 143 0.67 3.61 0.30
CA SER A 143 -0.40 3.68 1.30
C SER A 143 -1.65 4.24 0.63
N LEU A 144 -2.75 3.50 0.72
CA LEU A 144 -4.05 3.96 0.24
C LEU A 144 -4.67 4.88 1.28
N SER A 145 -5.23 6.01 0.84
CA SER A 145 -5.94 6.89 1.75
C SER A 145 -7.30 6.32 2.11
N PRO A 146 -7.68 6.21 3.40
CA PRO A 146 -9.04 5.86 3.77
C PRO A 146 -10.06 6.96 3.41
N ASP A 147 -9.62 8.22 3.33
CA ASP A 147 -10.49 9.40 3.19
C ASP A 147 -10.57 9.93 1.75
N THR A 148 -9.59 9.60 0.90
CA THR A 148 -9.51 10.10 -0.48
C THR A 148 -9.16 8.97 -1.45
N ASP A 149 -9.38 9.21 -2.76
CA ASP A 149 -9.03 8.25 -3.83
C ASP A 149 -7.58 8.43 -4.27
N GLU A 150 -6.66 8.48 -3.29
CA GLU A 150 -5.26 8.75 -3.53
C GLU A 150 -4.35 7.64 -3.01
N ILE A 151 -3.23 7.44 -3.68
CA ILE A 151 -2.11 6.64 -3.24
C ILE A 151 -0.98 7.57 -2.85
N SER A 152 -0.48 7.43 -1.64
CA SER A 152 0.77 8.07 -1.19
C SER A 152 1.91 7.08 -1.33
N TRP A 153 2.87 7.39 -2.21
CA TRP A 153 4.08 6.64 -2.39
C TRP A 153 5.22 7.26 -1.57
N THR A 154 5.98 6.43 -0.86
CA THR A 154 7.11 6.87 -0.05
C THR A 154 8.33 6.03 -0.37
N LEU A 155 9.41 6.67 -0.81
CA LEU A 155 10.69 6.02 -0.99
C LEU A 155 11.27 5.65 0.38
N GLN A 156 11.65 4.40 0.55
CA GLN A 156 12.18 3.88 1.80
C GLN A 156 13.69 4.15 1.88
N THR A 157 14.14 4.62 3.03
CA THR A 157 15.54 5.00 3.27
C THR A 157 16.23 4.08 4.27
N GLY A 158 15.62 2.92 4.55
CA GLY A 158 16.11 1.96 5.54
C GLY A 158 17.54 1.45 5.26
N GLU A 159 17.90 1.30 3.99
CA GLU A 159 19.23 0.84 3.57
C GLU A 159 20.27 1.97 3.40
N PHE A 160 19.88 3.23 3.54
CA PHE A 160 20.83 4.34 3.43
C PHE A 160 21.86 4.29 4.55
N SER A 161 23.06 4.81 4.29
CA SER A 161 24.10 4.99 5.31
C SER A 161 23.59 5.83 6.49
N LYS A 162 24.11 5.60 7.69
CA LYS A 162 23.65 6.29 8.92
C LYS A 162 23.65 7.81 8.81
N ASP A 163 24.66 8.37 8.14
CA ASP A 163 24.77 9.82 8.01
C ASP A 163 23.81 10.38 6.95
N LEU A 164 23.58 9.63 5.87
CA LEU A 164 22.63 10.03 4.84
C LEU A 164 21.18 9.94 5.32
N LYS A 165 20.82 8.94 6.16
CA LYS A 165 19.48 8.87 6.78
C LYS A 165 19.09 10.12 7.53
N LYS A 166 20.03 10.75 8.25
CA LYS A 166 19.79 11.97 9.05
C LYS A 166 19.36 13.16 8.21
N VAL A 167 19.76 13.19 6.95
CA VAL A 167 19.52 14.33 6.06
C VAL A 167 18.58 14.00 4.90
N ALA A 168 18.34 12.73 4.62
CA ALA A 168 17.54 12.26 3.47
C ALA A 168 16.14 12.88 3.41
N THR A 169 15.48 13.06 4.55
CA THR A 169 14.15 13.69 4.65
C THR A 169 14.09 15.11 4.10
N LYS A 170 15.24 15.81 4.01
CA LYS A 170 15.32 17.16 3.42
C LYS A 170 15.38 17.14 1.89
N TYR A 171 15.63 15.98 1.29
CA TYR A 171 15.82 15.77 -0.14
C TYR A 171 14.73 14.93 -0.78
N LEU A 172 13.86 14.33 0.04
CA LEU A 172 12.82 13.42 -0.39
C LEU A 172 11.43 13.92 0.02
N ARG A 173 10.46 13.72 -0.87
CA ARG A 173 9.04 13.96 -0.61
C ARG A 173 8.22 12.75 -1.02
N PRO A 174 7.05 12.51 -0.41
CA PRO A 174 6.11 11.52 -0.92
C PRO A 174 5.57 11.97 -2.29
N VAL A 175 5.21 11.00 -3.12
CA VAL A 175 4.50 11.22 -4.38
C VAL A 175 3.06 10.82 -4.17
N ILE A 176 2.14 11.78 -4.29
CA ILE A 176 0.69 11.54 -4.11
C ILE A 176 0.04 11.55 -5.49
N VAL A 177 -0.71 10.50 -5.79
CA VAL A 177 -1.35 10.31 -7.10
C VAL A 177 -2.79 9.87 -6.90
N LYS A 178 -3.72 10.47 -7.66
CA LYS A 178 -5.11 9.98 -7.72
C LYS A 178 -5.16 8.65 -8.46
N ILE A 179 -5.90 7.69 -7.91
CA ILE A 179 -6.05 6.35 -8.51
C ILE A 179 -6.66 6.43 -9.91
N ALA A 180 -7.58 7.38 -10.12
CA ALA A 180 -8.21 7.64 -11.42
C ALA A 180 -7.22 7.93 -12.57
N LYS A 181 -5.96 8.29 -12.28
CA LYS A 181 -4.92 8.47 -13.30
C LYS A 181 -4.56 7.16 -14.03
N TYR A 182 -4.81 6.02 -13.42
CA TYR A 182 -4.43 4.69 -13.92
C TYR A 182 -5.61 3.92 -14.53
N LEU A 183 -6.74 4.58 -14.66
CA LEU A 183 -8.00 4.08 -15.17
C LEU A 183 -8.38 4.81 -16.47
#